data_8737c5e73164c8b051d6788834b2d7eb
#
_entry.id   8737c5e73164c8b051d6788834b2d7eb
#
_cell.length_a   1.000
_cell.length_b   1.000
_cell.length_c   1.000
_cell.angle_alpha   90.00
_cell.angle_beta   90.00
_cell.angle_gamma   90.00
#
_symmetry.space_group_name_H-M   'P 1'
#
loop_
_entity.id
_entity.type
_entity.pdbx_description
1 polymer ?
#
loop_
_entity_poly.entity_id
_entity_poly.type
_entity_poly.pdbx_seq_one_letter_code
_entity_poly.pdbx_strand_id
1 'polypeptide(L)'
;WRAATPQGEQIYSLADAYHAADLVTHPSLIEGFGNAFLEAIYFKKPLLMSLYGIFKTDIQPKGFQIIPFQEYIDGETVAQARQVILDPELTQQMVEHNYQLGLRHYSYQVLEVYLEALLDECLGL
;
A
#
# COMPACT_ATOMS: atom_id res chain seq x y z
N TRP A 1 -7.44 -2.99 19.47
CA TRP A 1 -8.61 -3.31 20.30
C TRP A 1 -9.37 -4.46 19.63
N ARG A 2 -9.39 -5.61 20.27
CA ARG A 2 -10.06 -6.79 19.73
C ARG A 2 -11.45 -6.87 20.34
N ALA A 3 -12.47 -6.82 19.49
CA ALA A 3 -13.85 -7.07 19.89
C ALA A 3 -14.11 -8.57 19.99
N ALA A 4 -15.12 -8.96 20.74
CA ALA A 4 -15.62 -10.33 20.77
C ALA A 4 -17.09 -10.35 20.37
N THR A 5 -17.53 -11.45 19.74
CA THR A 5 -18.95 -11.69 19.51
C THR A 5 -19.68 -11.93 20.84
N PRO A 6 -21.01 -11.81 20.87
CA PRO A 6 -21.79 -12.18 22.07
C PRO A 6 -21.53 -13.62 22.54
N GLN A 7 -21.07 -14.50 21.66
CA GLN A 7 -20.73 -15.90 21.95
C GLN A 7 -19.28 -16.07 22.44
N GLY A 8 -18.50 -14.96 22.56
CA GLY A 8 -17.14 -14.99 23.04
C GLY A 8 -16.09 -15.30 21.96
N GLU A 9 -16.46 -15.37 20.68
CA GLU A 9 -15.53 -15.55 19.58
C GLU A 9 -14.75 -14.27 19.33
N GLN A 10 -13.44 -14.39 19.07
CA GLN A 10 -12.57 -13.26 18.86
C GLN A 10 -12.78 -12.66 17.45
N ILE A 11 -13.08 -11.37 17.39
CA ILE A 11 -13.16 -10.60 16.14
C ILE A 11 -11.79 -9.99 15.86
N TYR A 12 -11.20 -10.30 14.71
CA TYR A 12 -9.96 -9.71 14.24
C TYR A 12 -10.23 -8.41 13.48
N SER A 13 -9.36 -7.42 13.68
CA SER A 13 -9.38 -6.16 12.93
C SER A 13 -8.65 -6.29 11.60
N LEU A 14 -8.83 -5.30 10.70
CA LEU A 14 -8.03 -5.18 9.50
C LEU A 14 -6.52 -5.10 9.80
N ALA A 15 -6.16 -4.39 10.87
CA ALA A 15 -4.76 -4.31 11.32
C ALA A 15 -4.20 -5.68 11.71
N ASP A 16 -4.98 -6.54 12.38
CA ASP A 16 -4.55 -7.90 12.70
C ASP A 16 -4.27 -8.71 11.43
N ALA A 17 -5.10 -8.55 10.38
CA ALA A 17 -4.87 -9.21 9.09
C ALA A 17 -3.57 -8.74 8.42
N TYR A 18 -3.32 -7.42 8.39
CA TYR A 18 -2.06 -6.90 7.86
C TYR A 18 -0.87 -7.38 8.67
N HIS A 19 -0.93 -7.40 9.99
CA HIS A 19 0.17 -7.91 10.82
C HIS A 19 0.50 -9.38 10.57
N ALA A 20 -0.51 -10.19 10.31
CA ALA A 20 -0.36 -11.63 10.04
C ALA A 20 0.08 -11.94 8.59
N ALA A 21 -0.08 -11.00 7.66
CA ALA A 21 0.25 -11.21 6.24
C ALA A 21 1.76 -11.13 5.99
N ASP A 22 2.26 -12.00 5.14
CA ASP A 22 3.64 -11.93 4.58
C ASP A 22 3.67 -11.16 3.26
N LEU A 23 2.55 -11.14 2.54
CA LEU A 23 2.36 -10.46 1.26
C LEU A 23 0.94 -9.93 1.18
N VAL A 24 0.76 -8.74 0.66
CA VAL A 24 -0.56 -8.17 0.33
C VAL A 24 -0.77 -8.25 -1.18
N THR A 25 -1.95 -8.69 -1.60
CA THR A 25 -2.34 -8.73 -3.01
C THR A 25 -3.44 -7.70 -3.29
N HIS A 26 -3.27 -6.91 -4.35
CA HIS A 26 -4.24 -5.92 -4.80
C HIS A 26 -4.49 -6.11 -6.31
N PRO A 27 -5.37 -7.07 -6.69
CA PRO A 27 -5.56 -7.45 -8.09
C PRO A 27 -6.58 -6.58 -8.84
N SER A 28 -6.90 -5.40 -8.34
CA SER A 28 -7.89 -4.51 -8.95
C SER A 28 -7.33 -3.90 -10.26
N LEU A 29 -8.05 -4.06 -11.37
CA LEU A 29 -7.66 -3.51 -12.67
C LEU A 29 -8.12 -2.05 -12.85
N ILE A 30 -9.16 -1.63 -12.13
CA ILE A 30 -9.72 -0.29 -12.17
C ILE A 30 -9.83 0.21 -10.74
N GLU A 31 -9.07 1.22 -10.43
CA GLU A 31 -9.04 1.88 -9.14
C GLU A 31 -8.99 3.39 -9.31
N GLY A 32 -9.50 4.11 -8.30
CA GLY A 32 -9.12 5.49 -8.06
C GLY A 32 -7.67 5.53 -7.54
N PHE A 33 -7.47 5.99 -6.32
CA PHE A 33 -6.13 5.98 -5.72
C PHE A 33 -5.71 4.58 -5.23
N GLY A 34 -6.63 3.79 -4.64
CA GLY A 34 -6.38 2.47 -4.06
C GLY A 34 -5.92 2.55 -2.60
N ASN A 35 -6.84 2.70 -1.65
CA ASN A 35 -6.50 2.79 -0.22
C ASN A 35 -5.72 1.58 0.29
N ALA A 36 -6.00 0.38 -0.25
CA ALA A 36 -5.26 -0.83 0.12
C ALA A 36 -3.77 -0.74 -0.20
N PHE A 37 -3.37 0.05 -1.21
CA PHE A 37 -1.97 0.37 -1.48
C PHE A 37 -1.34 1.12 -0.29
N LEU A 38 -1.97 2.22 0.18
CA LEU A 38 -1.44 2.97 1.33
C LEU A 38 -1.44 2.17 2.62
N GLU A 39 -2.45 1.35 2.84
CA GLU A 39 -2.52 0.47 3.99
C GLU A 39 -1.35 -0.53 4.00
N ALA A 40 -1.07 -1.18 2.86
CA ALA A 40 0.09 -2.08 2.75
C ALA A 40 1.42 -1.36 3.02
N ILE A 41 1.59 -0.12 2.51
CA ILE A 41 2.76 0.72 2.78
C ILE A 41 2.86 1.05 4.28
N TYR A 42 1.76 1.47 4.91
CA TYR A 42 1.71 1.80 6.33
C TYR A 42 2.08 0.62 7.22
N PHE A 43 1.57 -0.57 6.92
CA PHE A 43 1.89 -1.80 7.65
C PHE A 43 3.20 -2.45 7.24
N LYS A 44 3.99 -1.81 6.37
CA LYS A 44 5.28 -2.30 5.86
C LYS A 44 5.16 -3.72 5.31
N LYS A 45 4.22 -3.93 4.39
CA LYS A 45 4.01 -5.22 3.73
C LYS A 45 4.42 -5.13 2.26
N PRO A 46 5.11 -6.16 1.74
CA PRO A 46 5.35 -6.25 0.30
C PRO A 46 4.01 -6.38 -0.44
N LEU A 47 3.94 -5.79 -1.61
CA LEU A 47 2.69 -5.64 -2.35
C LEU A 47 2.81 -6.21 -3.76
N LEU A 48 1.94 -7.17 -4.07
CA LEU A 48 1.72 -7.68 -5.41
C LEU A 48 0.45 -7.03 -5.96
N MET A 49 0.55 -6.24 -7.02
CA MET A 49 -0.60 -5.49 -7.50
C MET A 49 -0.62 -5.31 -9.00
N SER A 50 -1.82 -5.08 -9.54
CA SER A 50 -2.01 -4.71 -10.94
C SER A 50 -1.54 -3.28 -11.21
N LEU A 51 -1.07 -3.06 -12.43
CA LEU A 51 -0.68 -1.72 -12.89
C LEU A 51 -1.90 -0.99 -13.48
N TYR A 52 -2.79 -0.48 -12.60
CA TYR A 52 -3.93 0.33 -13.03
C TYR A 52 -3.52 1.77 -13.42
N GLY A 53 -4.44 2.50 -14.08
CA GLY A 53 -4.15 3.81 -14.68
C GLY A 53 -3.50 4.81 -13.74
N ILE A 54 -4.16 5.13 -12.62
CA ILE A 54 -3.64 6.11 -11.63
C ILE A 54 -2.30 5.67 -11.03
N PHE A 55 -2.10 4.36 -10.81
CA PHE A 55 -0.80 3.88 -10.34
C PHE A 55 0.31 4.23 -11.33
N LYS A 56 0.10 3.97 -12.63
CA LYS A 56 1.10 4.24 -13.68
C LYS A 56 1.43 5.73 -13.81
N THR A 57 0.42 6.60 -13.71
CA THR A 57 0.59 8.04 -13.94
C THR A 57 1.08 8.79 -12.71
N ASP A 58 0.57 8.46 -11.54
CA ASP A 58 0.74 9.30 -10.35
C ASP A 58 1.60 8.66 -9.25
N ILE A 59 1.57 7.34 -9.12
CA ILE A 59 2.25 6.64 -8.02
C ILE A 59 3.60 6.06 -8.46
N GLN A 60 3.62 5.35 -9.57
CA GLN A 60 4.84 4.70 -10.08
C GLN A 60 6.00 5.67 -10.30
N PRO A 61 5.82 6.90 -10.83
CA PRO A 61 6.91 7.85 -10.99
C PRO A 61 7.58 8.30 -9.69
N LYS A 62 6.94 8.08 -8.53
CA LYS A 62 7.51 8.37 -7.21
C LYS A 62 8.51 7.32 -6.73
N GLY A 63 8.61 6.18 -7.43
CA GLY A 63 9.61 5.16 -7.18
C GLY A 63 9.21 4.06 -6.19
N PHE A 64 7.91 3.86 -5.95
CA PHE A 64 7.44 2.76 -5.12
C PHE A 64 7.80 1.40 -5.73
N GLN A 65 8.31 0.51 -4.90
CA GLN A 65 8.69 -0.84 -5.28
C GLN A 65 7.53 -1.79 -4.99
N ILE A 66 7.04 -2.45 -6.02
CA ILE A 66 5.96 -3.43 -5.95
C ILE A 66 6.32 -4.66 -6.79
N ILE A 67 5.58 -5.74 -6.62
CA ILE A 67 5.59 -6.89 -7.52
C ILE A 67 4.45 -6.67 -8.51
N PRO A 68 4.75 -6.22 -9.75
CA PRO A 68 3.71 -5.80 -10.68
C PRO A 68 3.17 -6.97 -11.50
N PHE A 69 1.88 -6.90 -11.87
CA PHE A 69 1.32 -7.66 -12.99
C PHE A 69 0.36 -6.76 -13.79
N GLN A 70 0.03 -7.14 -15.02
CA GLN A 70 -0.86 -6.34 -15.86
C GLN A 70 -2.28 -6.92 -15.89
N GLU A 71 -2.52 -7.96 -16.67
CA GLU A 71 -3.85 -8.56 -16.83
C GLU A 71 -4.03 -9.81 -15.98
N TYR A 72 -2.98 -10.59 -15.83
CA TYR A 72 -2.98 -11.84 -15.07
C TYR A 72 -1.61 -12.07 -14.42
N ILE A 73 -1.61 -12.90 -13.39
CA ILE A 73 -0.40 -13.32 -12.68
C ILE A 73 0.24 -14.46 -13.46
N ASP A 74 1.43 -14.24 -13.96
CA ASP A 74 2.23 -15.21 -14.71
C ASP A 74 3.33 -15.86 -13.85
N GLY A 75 4.12 -16.74 -14.48
CA GLY A 75 5.22 -17.43 -13.78
C GLY A 75 6.33 -16.51 -13.30
N GLU A 76 6.59 -15.39 -13.99
CA GLU A 76 7.57 -14.40 -13.57
C GLU A 76 7.10 -13.64 -12.32
N THR A 77 5.85 -13.20 -12.31
CA THR A 77 5.21 -12.58 -11.15
C THR A 77 5.26 -13.47 -9.91
N VAL A 78 4.96 -14.78 -10.10
CA VAL A 78 5.06 -15.76 -9.01
C VAL A 78 6.49 -15.93 -8.51
N ALA A 79 7.47 -15.96 -9.42
CA ALA A 79 8.88 -16.09 -9.06
C ALA A 79 9.36 -14.86 -8.27
N GLN A 80 8.99 -13.64 -8.67
CA GLN A 80 9.29 -12.41 -7.95
C GLN A 80 8.64 -12.39 -6.56
N ALA A 81 7.36 -12.75 -6.46
CA ALA A 81 6.67 -12.84 -5.18
C ALA A 81 7.35 -13.83 -4.23
N ARG A 82 7.71 -15.00 -4.76
CA ARG A 82 8.44 -16.02 -3.98
C ARG A 82 9.80 -15.52 -3.51
N GLN A 83 10.56 -14.85 -4.36
CA GLN A 83 11.85 -14.27 -3.99
C GLN A 83 11.70 -13.27 -2.84
N VAL A 84 10.77 -12.34 -2.94
CA VAL A 84 10.51 -11.34 -1.90
C VAL A 84 10.13 -12.03 -0.58
N ILE A 85 9.18 -12.97 -0.58
CA ILE A 85 8.72 -13.65 0.65
C ILE A 85 9.85 -14.46 1.32
N LEU A 86 10.72 -15.08 0.53
CA LEU A 86 11.77 -15.97 1.06
C LEU A 86 13.08 -15.26 1.40
N ASP A 87 13.23 -13.99 1.02
CA ASP A 87 14.40 -13.17 1.32
C ASP A 87 14.02 -12.04 2.30
N PRO A 88 14.24 -12.22 3.62
CA PRO A 88 13.87 -11.21 4.62
C PRO A 88 14.60 -9.87 4.44
N GLU A 89 15.84 -9.88 3.92
CA GLU A 89 16.61 -8.66 3.70
C GLU A 89 16.03 -7.85 2.55
N LEU A 90 15.73 -8.51 1.43
CA LEU A 90 15.06 -7.90 0.27
C LEU A 90 13.70 -7.34 0.67
N THR A 91 12.90 -8.11 1.41
CA THR A 91 11.61 -7.66 1.93
C THR A 91 11.76 -6.41 2.78
N GLN A 92 12.69 -6.41 3.74
CA GLN A 92 12.91 -5.29 4.65
C GLN A 92 13.33 -4.02 3.89
N GLN A 93 14.23 -4.14 2.92
CA GLN A 93 14.66 -3.02 2.09
C GLN A 93 13.49 -2.43 1.28
N MET A 94 12.70 -3.29 0.63
CA MET A 94 11.53 -2.89 -0.17
C MET A 94 10.50 -2.15 0.68
N VAL A 95 10.07 -2.72 1.81
CA VAL A 95 9.00 -2.15 2.62
C VAL A 95 9.44 -0.87 3.34
N GLU A 96 10.70 -0.78 3.77
CA GLU A 96 11.23 0.45 4.37
C GLU A 96 11.34 1.57 3.34
N HIS A 97 11.85 1.28 2.13
CA HIS A 97 11.89 2.23 1.03
C HIS A 97 10.48 2.78 0.72
N ASN A 98 9.51 1.90 0.57
CA ASN A 98 8.12 2.28 0.31
C ASN A 98 7.52 3.10 1.45
N TYR A 99 7.79 2.73 2.69
CA TYR A 99 7.32 3.47 3.86
C TYR A 99 7.83 4.90 3.89
N GLN A 100 9.11 5.11 3.60
CA GLN A 100 9.72 6.46 3.52
C GLN A 100 9.11 7.30 2.38
N LEU A 101 8.83 6.69 1.23
CA LEU A 101 8.10 7.36 0.14
C LEU A 101 6.65 7.68 0.54
N GLY A 102 5.98 6.77 1.25
CA GLY A 102 4.64 6.99 1.78
C GLY A 102 4.59 8.20 2.72
N LEU A 103 5.53 8.31 3.66
CA LEU A 103 5.66 9.47 4.54
C LEU A 103 5.89 10.76 3.75
N ARG A 104 6.75 10.73 2.74
CA ARG A 104 7.10 11.90 1.94
C ARG A 104 5.95 12.43 1.10
N HIS A 105 5.10 11.56 0.57
CA HIS A 105 4.09 11.92 -0.43
C HIS A 105 2.66 11.87 0.08
N TYR A 106 2.37 11.07 1.11
CA TYR A 106 1.00 10.72 1.52
C TYR A 106 0.77 10.81 3.03
N SER A 107 1.66 11.44 3.79
CA SER A 107 1.45 11.67 5.22
C SER A 107 0.38 12.73 5.47
N TYR A 108 -0.18 12.74 6.68
CA TYR A 108 -1.12 13.78 7.11
C TYR A 108 -0.49 15.18 7.05
N GLN A 109 0.81 15.32 7.31
CA GLN A 109 1.52 16.59 7.20
C GLN A 109 1.53 17.11 5.75
N VAL A 110 1.73 16.22 4.78
CA VAL A 110 1.65 16.58 3.35
C VAL A 110 0.23 16.98 2.97
N LEU A 111 -0.77 16.24 3.44
CA LEU A 111 -2.18 16.57 3.22
C LEU A 111 -2.54 17.94 3.80
N GLU A 112 -2.10 18.24 5.02
CA GLU A 112 -2.31 19.53 5.70
C GLU A 112 -1.77 20.69 4.84
N VAL A 113 -0.52 20.60 4.37
CA VAL A 113 0.09 21.63 3.51
C VAL A 113 -0.70 21.85 2.22
N TYR A 114 -1.15 20.77 1.57
CA TYR A 114 -1.95 20.90 0.36
C TYR A 114 -3.35 21.48 0.61
N LEU A 115 -3.97 21.13 1.74
CA LEU A 115 -5.28 21.68 2.11
C LEU A 115 -5.16 23.15 2.45
N GLU A 116 -4.15 23.58 3.20
CA GLU A 116 -3.89 24.99 3.50
C GLU A 116 -3.69 25.78 2.20
N ALA A 117 -2.82 25.33 1.29
CA ALA A 117 -2.59 26.00 0.03
C ALA A 117 -3.89 26.11 -0.82
N LEU A 118 -4.71 25.05 -0.84
CA LEU A 118 -5.98 25.07 -1.55
C LEU A 118 -6.98 26.04 -0.94
N LEU A 119 -7.04 26.11 0.40
CA LEU A 119 -7.92 27.06 1.10
C LEU A 119 -7.47 28.49 0.87
N ASP A 120 -6.17 28.77 0.91
CA ASP A 120 -5.63 30.11 0.61
C ASP A 120 -5.97 30.53 -0.83
N GLU A 121 -5.82 29.64 -1.79
CA GLU A 121 -6.15 29.91 -3.20
C GLU A 121 -7.66 30.15 -3.41
N CYS A 122 -8.52 29.34 -2.77
CA CYS A 122 -9.96 29.41 -2.96
C CYS A 122 -10.64 30.51 -2.15
N LEU A 123 -10.12 30.82 -0.97
CA LEU A 123 -10.76 31.76 -0.03
C LEU A 123 -10.02 33.11 0.07
N GLY A 124 -8.84 33.22 -0.50
CA GLY A 124 -8.03 34.44 -0.49
C GLY A 124 -7.55 34.82 0.93
N LEU A 125 -7.32 33.80 1.74
CA LEU A 125 -6.88 33.99 3.13
C LEU A 125 -5.35 34.16 3.22
#